data_dce7d6376630177b025c13bb3b04ec84
#
_entry.id   dce7d6376630177b025c13bb3b04ec84
#
_cell.length_a   1.000
_cell.length_b   1.000
_cell.length_c   1.000
_cell.angle_alpha   90.00
_cell.angle_beta   90.00
_cell.angle_gamma   90.00
#
_symmetry.space_group_name_H-M   'P 1'
#
loop_
_entity.id
_entity.type
_entity.pdbx_description
1 polymer ?
#
loop_
_entity_poly.entity_id
_entity_poly.type
_entity_poly.pdbx_seq_one_letter_code
_entity_poly.pdbx_strand_id
1 'polypeptide(L)'
;MQKLLLLTIFLFIFKTGTSQVTFTDSNLPIVVITTNSQTIIDSAKITCDMGIISNGIGMRNYMTDPFNNFVGQIGIEIRGSTSQQYPKKSYGFETRTPAGIALDVPLLGMPAENDWILYGAYPDKSLMRNEITYHLFSSMDPYSPRYVYCELVIDGQYMGVYSLLERVKIDHNRVNIAKLDSNDLAGDSLTGGYIIKIDKPTGSSSTSWTSPYQVKVKFLFHDPKDYEILPQQAQYIQDYVTAFEDTVYGPNFSDTAGGGGFRRYINTGTFIDFFLMEELGRTVDGYRSSSFMYKDKDSKGGKLSCGPMWDFNLSYGNADYCLAYDTTGWQYNFATVCPSFTSEPPHWWARLLQDTIYTHDLKCRWNDLRQNILSTNNVNAWIDSVALRLNESQQRNFTEWPILGVYVNWNWFVGNTYQEEVDYLKWWFKSRSEWMDANLPGTCPMVTVAVPENETEKTTVLVYPNPFSTAATFSFNHADNSEKTLVIYDLLGKEVVLKNIAGGENKTVIEKNGVNAGMYFYHLKKKGRTIASGKLVIE
;
A
#
# COMPACT_ATOMS: atom_id res chain seq x y z
N MET A 1 22.86 -71.06 29.31
CA MET A 1 23.74 -70.11 28.58
C MET A 1 22.87 -69.23 27.72
N GLN A 2 22.46 -68.07 28.25
CA GLN A 2 21.73 -67.04 27.51
C GLN A 2 22.73 -66.10 26.85
N LYS A 3 22.70 -66.01 25.54
CA LYS A 3 23.48 -65.03 24.78
C LYS A 3 22.75 -63.68 24.75
N LEU A 4 23.32 -62.69 25.40
CA LEU A 4 22.88 -61.28 25.40
C LEU A 4 23.34 -60.66 24.06
N LEU A 5 22.39 -60.24 23.24
CA LEU A 5 22.66 -59.54 21.99
C LEU A 5 22.62 -58.03 22.28
N LEU A 6 23.81 -57.39 22.28
CA LEU A 6 23.94 -55.93 22.37
C LEU A 6 23.60 -55.30 21.00
N LEU A 7 22.49 -54.60 20.93
CA LEU A 7 22.09 -53.82 19.75
C LEU A 7 22.67 -52.40 19.92
N THR A 8 23.71 -52.08 19.22
CA THR A 8 24.31 -50.73 19.19
C THR A 8 23.50 -49.87 18.23
N ILE A 9 22.69 -48.98 18.76
CA ILE A 9 21.96 -47.98 17.95
C ILE A 9 22.93 -46.83 17.64
N PHE A 10 23.36 -46.73 16.36
CA PHE A 10 24.04 -45.55 15.85
C PHE A 10 23.00 -44.45 15.63
N LEU A 11 22.96 -43.45 16.49
CA LEU A 11 22.22 -42.22 16.26
C LEU A 11 23.00 -41.38 15.24
N PHE A 12 22.57 -41.39 13.98
CA PHE A 12 23.03 -40.42 13.01
C PHE A 12 22.36 -39.08 13.33
N ILE A 13 23.08 -38.18 14.02
CA ILE A 13 22.69 -36.77 14.11
C ILE A 13 22.98 -36.14 12.75
N PHE A 14 21.97 -36.05 11.90
CA PHE A 14 22.01 -35.17 10.75
C PHE A 14 22.00 -33.72 11.28
N LYS A 15 23.19 -33.12 11.40
CA LYS A 15 23.29 -31.65 11.41
C LYS A 15 22.86 -31.21 10.01
N THR A 16 21.62 -30.74 9.91
CA THR A 16 21.23 -29.91 8.78
C THR A 16 22.04 -28.62 8.90
N GLY A 17 23.15 -28.56 8.17
CA GLY A 17 23.90 -27.31 8.00
C GLY A 17 23.00 -26.35 7.25
N THR A 18 22.41 -25.40 7.95
CA THR A 18 21.83 -24.22 7.28
C THR A 18 22.99 -23.50 6.61
N SER A 19 22.93 -23.42 5.28
CA SER A 19 23.89 -22.63 4.51
C SER A 19 23.71 -21.16 4.95
N GLN A 20 24.62 -20.66 5.77
CA GLN A 20 24.61 -19.26 6.16
C GLN A 20 24.93 -18.41 4.93
N VAL A 21 24.06 -17.48 4.59
CA VAL A 21 24.24 -16.55 3.47
C VAL A 21 25.44 -15.64 3.76
N THR A 22 26.49 -15.72 2.94
CA THR A 22 27.55 -14.71 2.97
C THR A 22 27.06 -13.46 2.25
N PHE A 23 26.65 -12.46 3.01
CA PHE A 23 26.09 -11.23 2.46
C PHE A 23 27.14 -10.14 2.37
N THR A 24 27.38 -9.63 1.16
CA THR A 24 28.41 -8.62 0.87
C THR A 24 27.85 -7.35 0.24
N ASP A 25 26.79 -7.46 -0.54
CA ASP A 25 26.26 -6.35 -1.33
C ASP A 25 24.84 -6.64 -1.86
N SER A 26 24.12 -5.59 -2.25
CA SER A 26 22.79 -5.67 -2.85
C SER A 26 22.47 -4.48 -3.76
N ASN A 27 21.52 -4.70 -4.67
CA ASN A 27 20.83 -3.63 -5.41
C ASN A 27 19.77 -2.90 -4.56
N LEU A 28 19.42 -3.44 -3.38
CA LEU A 28 18.55 -2.80 -2.41
C LEU A 28 19.37 -2.05 -1.35
N PRO A 29 18.81 -1.03 -0.68
CA PRO A 29 19.38 -0.46 0.53
C PRO A 29 19.67 -1.54 1.58
N ILE A 30 20.70 -1.34 2.38
CA ILE A 30 21.10 -2.25 3.45
C ILE A 30 20.88 -1.58 4.80
N VAL A 31 20.09 -2.20 5.65
CA VAL A 31 19.87 -1.81 7.05
C VAL A 31 20.72 -2.72 7.93
N VAL A 32 21.60 -2.13 8.73
CA VAL A 32 22.48 -2.84 9.65
C VAL A 32 22.13 -2.43 11.07
N ILE A 33 21.84 -3.40 11.92
CA ILE A 33 21.51 -3.21 13.34
C ILE A 33 22.52 -3.94 14.18
N THR A 34 23.05 -3.27 15.21
CA THR A 34 23.95 -3.83 16.21
C THR A 34 23.25 -3.77 17.58
N THR A 35 22.93 -4.94 18.12
CA THR A 35 22.17 -5.04 19.38
C THR A 35 23.03 -4.91 20.63
N ASN A 36 24.34 -4.88 20.47
CA ASN A 36 25.30 -4.86 21.60
C ASN A 36 25.07 -6.05 22.55
N SER A 37 24.85 -7.24 21.96
CA SER A 37 24.57 -8.51 22.66
C SER A 37 23.24 -8.55 23.44
N GLN A 38 22.33 -7.60 23.20
CA GLN A 38 20.99 -7.63 23.75
C GLN A 38 20.06 -8.47 22.89
N THR A 39 19.11 -9.18 23.50
CA THR A 39 18.06 -9.89 22.76
C THR A 39 16.89 -8.95 22.47
N ILE A 40 16.49 -8.84 21.20
CA ILE A 40 15.29 -8.10 20.85
C ILE A 40 14.06 -8.90 21.32
N ILE A 41 13.20 -8.27 22.11
CA ILE A 41 11.99 -8.87 22.71
C ILE A 41 10.73 -8.11 22.29
N ASP A 42 9.55 -8.65 22.60
CA ASP A 42 8.24 -8.09 22.21
C ASP A 42 7.75 -6.95 23.11
N SER A 43 8.16 -6.85 24.36
CA SER A 43 7.45 -6.01 25.35
C SER A 43 8.14 -4.72 25.73
N ALA A 44 9.41 -4.56 25.41
CA ALA A 44 10.16 -3.34 25.70
C ALA A 44 11.21 -3.11 24.61
N LYS A 45 11.23 -1.91 24.06
CA LYS A 45 12.25 -1.52 23.09
C LYS A 45 13.62 -1.51 23.75
N ILE A 46 14.55 -2.35 23.26
CA ILE A 46 15.96 -2.27 23.60
C ILE A 46 16.64 -1.17 22.78
N THR A 47 17.67 -0.55 23.33
CA THR A 47 18.46 0.44 22.58
C THR A 47 19.57 -0.26 21.80
N CYS A 48 19.59 0.00 20.47
CA CYS A 48 20.53 -0.56 19.52
C CYS A 48 21.14 0.55 18.66
N ASP A 49 22.25 0.25 17.98
CA ASP A 49 22.78 1.10 16.94
C ASP A 49 22.27 0.64 15.57
N MET A 50 21.93 1.57 14.71
CA MET A 50 21.48 1.30 13.34
C MET A 50 22.23 2.17 12.34
N GLY A 51 22.64 1.56 11.23
CA GLY A 51 23.16 2.25 10.06
C GLY A 51 22.40 1.84 8.80
N ILE A 52 22.24 2.77 7.86
CA ILE A 52 21.61 2.49 6.56
C ILE A 52 22.57 2.91 5.44
N ILE A 53 22.81 1.99 4.52
CA ILE A 53 23.58 2.21 3.30
C ILE A 53 22.59 2.32 2.13
N SER A 54 22.63 3.44 1.40
CA SER A 54 21.81 3.67 0.21
C SER A 54 22.52 4.58 -0.77
N ASN A 55 23.17 4.00 -1.76
CA ASN A 55 23.96 4.74 -2.76
C ASN A 55 23.11 5.37 -3.88
N GLY A 56 21.78 5.25 -3.79
CA GLY A 56 20.83 5.81 -4.75
C GLY A 56 20.26 4.80 -5.74
N ILE A 57 19.32 5.28 -6.55
CA ILE A 57 18.58 4.44 -7.50
C ILE A 57 19.53 3.85 -8.54
N GLY A 58 19.48 2.52 -8.72
CA GLY A 58 20.29 1.79 -9.70
C GLY A 58 21.76 1.59 -9.29
N MET A 59 22.17 2.14 -8.15
CA MET A 59 23.53 1.92 -7.62
C MET A 59 23.54 0.69 -6.70
N ARG A 60 24.69 0.04 -6.64
CA ARG A 60 24.93 -1.10 -5.76
C ARG A 60 25.39 -0.63 -4.39
N ASN A 61 24.89 -1.28 -3.35
CA ASN A 61 25.25 -1.00 -1.95
C ASN A 61 26.14 -2.16 -1.46
N TYR A 62 27.28 -1.84 -0.86
CA TYR A 62 28.22 -2.82 -0.32
C TYR A 62 28.26 -2.72 1.21
N MET A 63 28.40 -3.85 1.91
CA MET A 63 28.56 -3.87 3.38
C MET A 63 29.79 -3.08 3.86
N THR A 64 30.72 -2.80 2.97
CA THR A 64 31.92 -1.98 3.24
C THR A 64 31.72 -0.49 3.00
N ASP A 65 30.59 -0.08 2.43
CA ASP A 65 30.28 1.33 2.21
C ASP A 65 29.99 2.03 3.54
N PRO A 66 30.23 3.34 3.63
CA PRO A 66 29.83 4.10 4.81
C PRO A 66 28.29 4.16 4.93
N PHE A 67 27.80 4.24 6.15
CA PHE A 67 26.40 4.55 6.39
C PHE A 67 26.12 5.99 5.93
N ASN A 68 25.40 6.12 4.82
CA ASN A 68 25.21 7.38 4.12
C ASN A 68 23.75 7.88 4.08
N ASN A 69 22.79 7.04 4.55
CA ASN A 69 21.39 7.46 4.66
C ASN A 69 20.99 7.72 6.10
N PHE A 70 21.42 6.88 7.03
CA PHE A 70 21.21 7.05 8.46
C PHE A 70 22.33 6.38 9.26
N VAL A 71 22.71 7.00 10.38
CA VAL A 71 23.52 6.40 11.45
C VAL A 71 23.08 6.97 12.79
N GLY A 72 22.73 6.12 13.74
CA GLY A 72 22.27 6.57 15.05
C GLY A 72 21.69 5.48 15.90
N GLN A 73 21.16 5.88 17.06
CA GLN A 73 20.50 4.97 17.98
C GLN A 73 19.03 4.78 17.64
N ILE A 74 18.55 3.58 17.90
CA ILE A 74 17.14 3.20 17.80
C ILE A 74 16.68 2.47 19.06
N GLY A 75 15.39 2.59 19.36
CA GLY A 75 14.72 1.65 20.26
C GLY A 75 13.99 0.63 19.41
N ILE A 76 14.28 -0.67 19.54
CA ILE A 76 13.71 -1.73 18.70
C ILE A 76 13.05 -2.82 19.53
N GLU A 77 11.93 -3.36 19.03
CA GLU A 77 11.18 -4.46 19.61
C GLU A 77 10.66 -5.42 18.53
N ILE A 78 10.43 -6.67 18.87
CA ILE A 78 9.65 -7.57 18.01
C ILE A 78 8.21 -7.05 17.98
N ARG A 79 7.60 -7.08 16.80
CA ARG A 79 6.20 -6.69 16.66
C ARG A 79 5.36 -7.75 15.97
N GLY A 80 4.03 -7.56 16.06
CA GLY A 80 3.01 -8.44 15.51
C GLY A 80 2.24 -9.15 16.62
N SER A 81 1.26 -9.91 16.24
CA SER A 81 0.50 -10.82 17.11
C SER A 81 0.80 -12.25 16.66
N THR A 82 -0.01 -12.80 15.81
CA THR A 82 0.16 -14.14 15.25
C THR A 82 1.47 -14.30 14.46
N SER A 83 1.92 -13.24 13.79
CA SER A 83 3.17 -13.27 12.99
C SER A 83 4.44 -13.48 13.81
N GLN A 84 4.39 -13.29 15.13
CA GLN A 84 5.53 -13.57 16.00
C GLN A 84 5.88 -15.07 16.09
N GLN A 85 4.97 -15.96 15.72
CA GLN A 85 5.26 -17.40 15.64
C GLN A 85 6.22 -17.77 14.51
N TYR A 86 6.37 -16.94 13.49
CA TYR A 86 7.28 -17.22 12.38
C TYR A 86 8.74 -17.00 12.76
N PRO A 87 9.68 -17.78 12.19
CA PRO A 87 11.12 -17.60 12.43
C PRO A 87 11.62 -16.21 12.03
N LYS A 88 11.22 -15.72 10.84
CA LYS A 88 11.54 -14.38 10.36
C LYS A 88 10.63 -13.37 11.04
N LYS A 89 11.19 -12.61 11.98
CA LYS A 89 10.45 -11.63 12.78
C LYS A 89 10.25 -10.32 12.04
N SER A 90 9.16 -9.62 12.34
CA SER A 90 8.99 -8.19 12.03
C SER A 90 9.35 -7.36 13.25
N TYR A 91 9.87 -6.16 13.03
CA TYR A 91 10.32 -5.28 14.09
C TYR A 91 9.62 -3.92 14.02
N GLY A 92 9.26 -3.36 15.19
CA GLY A 92 8.95 -1.96 15.35
C GLY A 92 10.15 -1.23 15.91
N PHE A 93 10.52 -0.09 15.35
CA PHE A 93 11.60 0.68 15.92
C PHE A 93 11.31 2.18 15.93
N GLU A 94 12.01 2.88 16.78
CA GLU A 94 11.95 4.31 16.98
C GLU A 94 13.36 4.87 16.89
N THR A 95 13.59 5.83 16.01
CA THR A 95 14.87 6.57 15.94
C THR A 95 15.00 7.49 17.14
N ARG A 96 16.19 7.54 17.74
CA ARG A 96 16.44 8.22 19.02
C ARG A 96 17.72 9.05 19.01
N THR A 97 17.73 10.11 19.82
CA THR A 97 18.95 10.78 20.20
C THR A 97 19.80 9.91 21.14
N PRO A 98 21.11 10.20 21.34
CA PRO A 98 21.93 9.51 22.33
C PRO A 98 21.39 9.58 23.77
N ALA A 99 20.50 10.53 24.07
CA ALA A 99 19.80 10.62 25.35
C ALA A 99 18.52 9.75 25.43
N GLY A 100 18.23 8.96 24.39
CA GLY A 100 17.05 8.08 24.33
C GLY A 100 15.74 8.80 23.98
N ILE A 101 15.80 10.07 23.55
CA ILE A 101 14.62 10.84 23.16
C ILE A 101 14.30 10.55 21.68
N ALA A 102 13.01 10.40 21.35
CA ALA A 102 12.55 10.21 19.98
C ALA A 102 13.08 11.30 19.05
N LEU A 103 13.53 10.93 17.85
CA LEU A 103 14.15 11.81 16.88
C LEU A 103 13.54 11.58 15.49
N ASP A 104 12.82 12.56 14.98
CA ASP A 104 12.28 12.51 13.63
C ASP A 104 13.40 12.62 12.59
N VAL A 105 13.55 11.61 11.74
CA VAL A 105 14.54 11.58 10.66
C VAL A 105 13.93 11.03 9.38
N PRO A 106 14.32 11.54 8.21
CA PRO A 106 13.93 10.94 6.94
C PRO A 106 14.74 9.64 6.72
N LEU A 107 14.06 8.54 6.39
CA LEU A 107 14.71 7.28 6.06
C LEU A 107 14.39 6.88 4.62
N LEU A 108 15.41 6.60 3.83
CA LEU A 108 15.30 6.12 2.44
C LEU A 108 14.37 6.96 1.56
N GLY A 109 14.39 8.28 1.75
CA GLY A 109 13.57 9.24 0.99
C GLY A 109 12.11 9.38 1.49
N MET A 110 11.71 8.64 2.51
CA MET A 110 10.43 8.84 3.18
C MET A 110 10.50 10.04 4.13
N PRO A 111 9.39 10.78 4.35
CA PRO A 111 9.34 11.95 5.23
C PRO A 111 9.83 11.66 6.64
N ALA A 112 10.40 12.69 7.29
CA ALA A 112 10.94 12.58 8.64
C ALA A 112 9.86 12.15 9.66
N GLU A 113 10.22 11.16 10.46
CA GLU A 113 9.41 10.60 11.55
C GLU A 113 10.31 9.74 12.43
N ASN A 114 9.86 9.41 13.63
CA ASN A 114 10.62 8.54 14.53
C ASN A 114 10.12 7.08 14.54
N ASP A 115 8.85 6.82 14.30
CA ASP A 115 8.24 5.48 14.36
C ASP A 115 8.23 4.76 13.00
N TRP A 116 8.91 3.63 12.92
CA TRP A 116 9.11 2.84 11.72
C TRP A 116 8.87 1.35 11.94
N ILE A 117 8.73 0.61 10.86
CA ILE A 117 8.56 -0.83 10.87
C ILE A 117 9.51 -1.49 9.86
N LEU A 118 10.20 -2.53 10.28
CA LEU A 118 10.85 -3.50 9.41
C LEU A 118 9.92 -4.72 9.30
N TYR A 119 9.20 -4.80 8.20
CA TYR A 119 8.26 -5.89 7.95
C TYR A 119 8.97 -7.06 7.27
N GLY A 120 8.97 -8.22 7.93
CA GLY A 120 9.51 -9.46 7.40
C GLY A 120 8.41 -10.34 6.83
N ALA A 121 8.21 -10.29 5.53
CA ALA A 121 7.23 -11.11 4.82
C ALA A 121 7.63 -12.58 4.86
N TYR A 122 7.14 -13.37 5.84
CA TYR A 122 7.42 -14.80 5.94
C TYR A 122 6.35 -15.67 5.24
N PRO A 123 5.04 -15.52 5.57
CA PRO A 123 4.00 -16.30 4.90
C PRO A 123 3.68 -15.79 3.48
N ASP A 124 4.05 -14.57 3.15
CA ASP A 124 3.90 -14.03 1.79
C ASP A 124 5.17 -14.28 0.97
N LYS A 125 5.20 -15.38 0.24
CA LYS A 125 6.35 -15.77 -0.58
C LYS A 125 6.51 -14.95 -1.86
N SER A 126 5.49 -14.18 -2.26
CA SER A 126 5.65 -13.19 -3.32
C SER A 126 6.44 -11.96 -2.85
N LEU A 127 6.54 -11.74 -1.54
CA LEU A 127 7.18 -10.58 -0.89
C LEU A 127 6.55 -9.23 -1.27
N MET A 128 5.28 -9.20 -1.75
CA MET A 128 4.71 -7.95 -2.29
C MET A 128 3.20 -7.76 -2.07
N ARG A 129 2.50 -8.64 -1.30
CA ARG A 129 1.04 -8.51 -1.12
C ARG A 129 0.62 -7.27 -0.32
N ASN A 130 1.37 -6.90 0.71
CA ASN A 130 1.18 -5.64 1.41
C ASN A 130 1.50 -4.46 0.50
N GLU A 131 2.64 -4.52 -0.15
CA GLU A 131 3.21 -3.44 -0.95
C GLU A 131 2.35 -3.11 -2.18
N ILE A 132 1.79 -4.12 -2.84
CA ILE A 132 0.86 -3.88 -3.95
C ILE A 132 -0.42 -3.20 -3.47
N THR A 133 -0.95 -3.61 -2.30
CA THR A 133 -2.14 -2.95 -1.73
C THR A 133 -1.85 -1.50 -1.39
N TYR A 134 -0.72 -1.21 -0.75
CA TYR A 134 -0.33 0.16 -0.41
C TYR A 134 -0.12 1.01 -1.66
N HIS A 135 0.55 0.46 -2.68
CA HIS A 135 0.74 1.13 -3.97
C HIS A 135 -0.58 1.46 -4.67
N LEU A 136 -1.47 0.47 -4.79
CA LEU A 136 -2.76 0.67 -5.46
C LEU A 136 -3.63 1.67 -4.71
N PHE A 137 -3.73 1.55 -3.38
CA PHE A 137 -4.55 2.45 -2.59
C PHE A 137 -4.01 3.89 -2.60
N SER A 138 -2.71 4.10 -2.44
CA SER A 138 -2.11 5.43 -2.55
C SER A 138 -2.30 6.06 -3.93
N SER A 139 -2.40 5.25 -4.99
CA SER A 139 -2.70 5.71 -6.35
C SER A 139 -4.15 6.15 -6.52
N MET A 140 -5.05 5.85 -5.58
CA MET A 140 -6.44 6.30 -5.53
C MET A 140 -6.62 7.64 -4.80
N ASP A 141 -5.53 8.28 -4.36
CA ASP A 141 -5.43 9.57 -3.66
C ASP A 141 -5.47 9.54 -2.11
N PRO A 142 -5.95 8.50 -1.39
CA PRO A 142 -5.80 8.50 0.06
C PRO A 142 -4.37 8.15 0.49
N TYR A 143 -4.01 8.55 1.71
CA TYR A 143 -2.75 8.13 2.31
C TYR A 143 -2.71 6.61 2.47
N SER A 144 -1.58 6.02 2.09
CA SER A 144 -1.21 4.64 2.39
C SER A 144 0.23 4.60 2.92
N PRO A 145 0.59 3.66 3.80
CA PRO A 145 1.96 3.59 4.30
C PRO A 145 2.98 3.48 3.17
N ARG A 146 3.94 4.41 3.13
CA ARG A 146 5.07 4.32 2.22
C ARG A 146 6.03 3.26 2.70
N TYR A 147 6.75 2.65 1.77
CA TYR A 147 7.70 1.58 2.07
C TYR A 147 8.89 1.61 1.11
N VAL A 148 9.99 1.04 1.56
CA VAL A 148 11.17 0.78 0.74
C VAL A 148 11.69 -0.62 1.06
N TYR A 149 11.85 -1.45 0.02
CA TYR A 149 12.51 -2.75 0.19
C TYR A 149 13.98 -2.55 0.57
N CYS A 150 14.44 -3.33 1.54
CA CYS A 150 15.80 -3.33 2.01
C CYS A 150 16.27 -4.74 2.39
N GLU A 151 17.57 -4.93 2.45
CA GLU A 151 18.19 -6.10 3.09
C GLU A 151 18.44 -5.77 4.56
N LEU A 152 18.17 -6.71 5.44
CA LEU A 152 18.41 -6.53 6.87
C LEU A 152 19.56 -7.41 7.35
N VAL A 153 20.48 -6.79 8.10
CA VAL A 153 21.57 -7.47 8.80
C VAL A 153 21.48 -7.12 10.29
N ILE A 154 21.46 -8.11 11.18
CA ILE A 154 21.46 -7.92 12.63
C ILE A 154 22.68 -8.66 13.22
N ASP A 155 23.53 -7.94 13.94
CA ASP A 155 24.76 -8.47 14.55
C ASP A 155 25.62 -9.27 13.57
N GLY A 156 25.73 -8.78 12.32
CA GLY A 156 26.48 -9.41 11.25
C GLY A 156 25.78 -10.62 10.59
N GLN A 157 24.59 -11.00 11.04
CA GLN A 157 23.79 -12.06 10.42
C GLN A 157 22.81 -11.50 9.42
N TYR A 158 22.78 -12.07 8.23
CA TYR A 158 21.81 -11.73 7.20
C TYR A 158 20.41 -12.24 7.58
N MET A 159 19.42 -11.35 7.56
CA MET A 159 18.04 -11.64 7.97
C MET A 159 17.06 -11.73 6.78
N GLY A 160 17.50 -11.45 5.56
CA GLY A 160 16.66 -11.48 4.37
C GLY A 160 16.12 -10.12 3.93
N VAL A 161 15.20 -10.18 2.97
CA VAL A 161 14.50 -9.00 2.42
C VAL A 161 13.43 -8.54 3.40
N TYR A 162 13.42 -7.24 3.67
CA TYR A 162 12.41 -6.56 4.49
C TYR A 162 11.81 -5.38 3.75
N SER A 163 10.64 -4.95 4.15
CA SER A 163 10.10 -3.64 3.81
C SER A 163 10.27 -2.70 5.02
N LEU A 164 11.10 -1.66 4.87
CA LEU A 164 11.07 -0.52 5.79
C LEU A 164 9.85 0.30 5.46
N LEU A 165 8.90 0.41 6.37
CA LEU A 165 7.62 1.04 6.12
C LEU A 165 7.16 1.96 7.25
N GLU A 166 6.28 2.89 6.93
CA GLU A 166 5.66 3.81 7.86
C GLU A 166 4.65 3.10 8.77
N ARG A 167 4.60 3.54 10.01
CA ARG A 167 3.53 3.18 10.94
C ARG A 167 2.31 4.08 10.72
N VAL A 168 1.10 3.54 10.83
CA VAL A 168 -0.13 4.34 10.85
C VAL A 168 -0.13 5.25 12.07
N LYS A 169 -0.24 6.57 11.86
CA LYS A 169 -0.14 7.59 12.90
C LYS A 169 -0.73 8.90 12.39
N ILE A 170 -1.19 9.76 13.28
CA ILE A 170 -1.55 11.14 12.94
C ILE A 170 -0.25 11.93 12.72
N ASP A 171 -0.02 12.35 11.50
CA ASP A 171 1.09 13.19 11.07
C ASP A 171 0.76 13.89 9.76
N HIS A 172 1.36 15.06 9.53
CA HIS A 172 1.18 15.84 8.30
C HIS A 172 1.47 15.04 7.03
N ASN A 173 2.46 14.15 7.08
CA ASN A 173 2.86 13.31 5.94
C ASN A 173 2.21 11.91 5.95
N ARG A 174 1.41 11.58 6.96
CA ARG A 174 0.74 10.26 7.11
C ARG A 174 -0.78 10.47 7.10
N VAL A 175 -1.49 10.14 8.18
CA VAL A 175 -2.91 10.49 8.31
C VAL A 175 -2.99 11.96 8.71
N ASN A 176 -3.20 12.82 7.72
CA ASN A 176 -3.14 14.27 7.89
C ASN A 176 -4.48 14.82 8.41
N ILE A 177 -4.70 14.65 9.69
CA ILE A 177 -5.83 15.21 10.44
C ILE A 177 -5.32 16.02 11.64
N ALA A 178 -6.20 16.79 12.26
CA ALA A 178 -5.87 17.51 13.50
C ALA A 178 -5.40 16.52 14.57
N LYS A 179 -4.43 16.91 15.39
CA LYS A 179 -4.02 16.14 16.55
C LYS A 179 -4.84 16.59 17.76
N LEU A 180 -5.30 15.61 18.56
CA LEU A 180 -5.95 15.88 19.84
C LEU A 180 -4.91 16.13 20.94
N ASP A 181 -5.19 17.06 21.82
CA ASP A 181 -4.45 17.26 23.05
C ASP A 181 -5.36 17.22 24.30
N SER A 182 -4.78 17.34 25.48
CA SER A 182 -5.50 17.24 26.75
C SER A 182 -6.50 18.38 27.01
N ASN A 183 -6.47 19.47 26.24
CA ASN A 183 -7.36 20.61 26.38
C ASN A 183 -8.55 20.54 25.41
N ASP A 184 -8.52 19.63 24.45
CA ASP A 184 -9.55 19.44 23.42
C ASP A 184 -10.75 18.66 23.99
N LEU A 185 -11.53 19.32 24.86
CA LEU A 185 -12.62 18.69 25.62
C LEU A 185 -14.03 19.18 25.21
N ALA A 186 -14.14 20.17 24.35
CA ALA A 186 -15.43 20.74 23.94
C ALA A 186 -15.35 21.46 22.58
N GLY A 187 -16.52 21.72 21.98
CA GLY A 187 -16.61 22.43 20.70
C GLY A 187 -15.91 21.69 19.56
N ASP A 188 -15.50 22.45 18.52
CA ASP A 188 -14.87 21.89 17.34
C ASP A 188 -13.56 21.14 17.65
N SER A 189 -12.81 21.56 18.66
CA SER A 189 -11.55 20.94 19.03
C SER A 189 -11.71 19.46 19.46
N LEU A 190 -12.85 19.12 20.10
CA LEU A 190 -13.19 17.76 20.48
C LEU A 190 -13.61 16.88 19.29
N THR A 191 -14.07 17.48 18.17
CA THR A 191 -14.77 16.75 17.11
C THR A 191 -13.84 15.97 16.17
N GLY A 192 -12.50 16.09 16.28
CA GLY A 192 -11.58 15.41 15.37
C GLY A 192 -10.20 15.19 15.98
N GLY A 193 -9.40 14.42 15.25
CA GLY A 193 -8.09 13.97 15.72
C GLY A 193 -8.12 12.53 16.22
N TYR A 194 -8.93 11.70 15.61
CA TYR A 194 -9.09 10.30 15.99
C TYR A 194 -8.70 9.35 14.87
N ILE A 195 -7.85 8.39 15.18
CA ILE A 195 -7.71 7.14 14.42
C ILE A 195 -8.22 6.02 15.32
N ILE A 196 -9.22 5.30 14.84
CA ILE A 196 -9.77 4.12 15.48
C ILE A 196 -9.59 2.92 14.54
N LYS A 197 -9.73 1.71 15.05
CA LYS A 197 -9.67 0.52 14.21
C LYS A 197 -10.62 -0.56 14.71
N ILE A 198 -11.09 -1.38 13.79
CA ILE A 198 -11.69 -2.68 14.12
C ILE A 198 -10.57 -3.69 14.18
N ASP A 199 -10.35 -4.31 15.33
CA ASP A 199 -9.26 -5.26 15.55
C ASP A 199 -9.49 -6.12 16.79
N LYS A 200 -8.60 -7.10 16.99
CA LYS A 200 -8.53 -7.90 18.22
C LYS A 200 -7.93 -7.03 19.33
N PRO A 201 -8.51 -7.02 20.53
CA PRO A 201 -7.87 -6.42 21.70
C PRO A 201 -6.69 -7.32 22.13
N THR A 202 -5.48 -7.00 21.67
CA THR A 202 -4.24 -7.73 21.98
C THR A 202 -3.20 -6.77 22.53
N GLY A 203 -2.33 -7.27 23.42
CA GLY A 203 -1.26 -6.47 24.05
C GLY A 203 -1.78 -5.55 25.15
N SER A 204 -1.09 -4.43 25.35
CA SER A 204 -1.42 -3.42 26.38
C SER A 204 -2.64 -2.56 26.03
N SER A 205 -3.09 -2.55 24.79
CA SER A 205 -4.29 -1.80 24.37
C SER A 205 -5.55 -2.63 24.64
N SER A 206 -6.03 -2.59 25.86
CA SER A 206 -7.20 -3.36 26.30
C SER A 206 -8.52 -2.59 26.23
N THR A 207 -8.47 -1.25 26.09
CA THR A 207 -9.67 -0.43 26.05
C THR A 207 -10.29 -0.47 24.67
N SER A 208 -11.35 -1.22 24.55
CA SER A 208 -12.16 -1.38 23.35
C SER A 208 -13.63 -1.14 23.71
N TRP A 209 -14.41 -0.71 22.72
CA TRP A 209 -15.87 -0.77 22.86
C TRP A 209 -16.47 -1.67 21.80
N THR A 210 -17.64 -2.19 22.07
CA THR A 210 -18.32 -3.12 21.19
C THR A 210 -19.46 -2.39 20.48
N SER A 211 -19.68 -2.68 19.20
CA SER A 211 -20.86 -2.20 18.50
C SER A 211 -22.13 -2.60 19.24
N PRO A 212 -23.08 -1.67 19.47
CA PRO A 212 -24.38 -2.01 20.06
C PRO A 212 -25.20 -2.95 19.15
N TYR A 213 -24.88 -3.05 17.87
CA TYR A 213 -25.58 -3.84 16.87
C TYR A 213 -24.94 -5.21 16.63
N GLN A 214 -23.62 -5.34 16.90
CA GLN A 214 -22.89 -6.58 16.62
C GLN A 214 -21.82 -6.83 17.69
N VAL A 215 -22.07 -7.80 18.57
CA VAL A 215 -21.17 -8.15 19.68
C VAL A 215 -19.78 -8.64 19.25
N LYS A 216 -19.63 -9.06 18.01
CA LYS A 216 -18.36 -9.51 17.43
C LYS A 216 -17.54 -8.38 16.78
N VAL A 217 -18.10 -7.17 16.66
CA VAL A 217 -17.40 -5.99 16.14
C VAL A 217 -16.87 -5.19 17.31
N LYS A 218 -15.54 -5.09 17.39
CA LYS A 218 -14.85 -4.34 18.45
C LYS A 218 -14.02 -3.22 17.85
N PHE A 219 -14.20 -2.04 18.38
CA PHE A 219 -13.45 -0.85 18.04
C PHE A 219 -12.36 -0.60 19.08
N LEU A 220 -11.19 -0.22 18.64
CA LEU A 220 -10.04 0.14 19.47
C LEU A 220 -9.58 1.54 19.14
N PHE A 221 -9.10 2.26 20.15
CA PHE A 221 -8.38 3.52 19.95
C PHE A 221 -6.99 3.21 19.38
N HIS A 222 -6.57 3.94 18.35
CA HIS A 222 -5.25 3.78 17.77
C HIS A 222 -4.38 5.02 17.96
N ASP A 223 -4.93 6.20 17.69
CA ASP A 223 -4.30 7.48 17.92
C ASP A 223 -5.41 8.51 18.24
N PRO A 224 -5.47 9.11 19.45
CA PRO A 224 -4.61 8.83 20.62
C PRO A 224 -4.66 7.37 21.08
N LYS A 225 -3.63 6.92 21.83
CA LYS A 225 -3.65 5.60 22.43
C LYS A 225 -4.71 5.49 23.54
N ASP A 226 -5.11 4.28 23.86
CA ASP A 226 -6.11 4.03 24.90
C ASP A 226 -5.72 4.55 26.30
N TYR A 227 -4.41 4.66 26.59
CA TYR A 227 -3.87 5.24 27.82
C TYR A 227 -3.63 6.77 27.73
N GLU A 228 -3.77 7.37 26.56
CA GLU A 228 -3.60 8.81 26.29
C GLU A 228 -4.94 9.53 26.16
N ILE A 229 -5.94 8.85 25.59
CA ILE A 229 -7.26 9.43 25.30
C ILE A 229 -8.01 9.73 26.59
N LEU A 230 -8.58 10.94 26.70
CA LEU A 230 -9.37 11.34 27.86
C LEU A 230 -10.81 10.83 27.76
N PRO A 231 -11.51 10.65 28.91
CA PRO A 231 -12.87 10.10 28.93
C PRO A 231 -13.86 10.85 28.02
N GLN A 232 -13.81 12.17 27.98
CA GLN A 232 -14.67 12.98 27.13
C GLN A 232 -14.38 12.76 25.64
N GLN A 233 -13.12 12.63 25.27
CA GLN A 233 -12.67 12.34 23.90
C GLN A 233 -13.11 10.93 23.49
N ALA A 234 -12.87 9.95 24.34
CA ALA A 234 -13.29 8.57 24.12
C ALA A 234 -14.81 8.46 23.93
N GLN A 235 -15.59 9.15 24.80
CA GLN A 235 -17.05 9.16 24.71
C GLN A 235 -17.52 9.80 23.41
N TYR A 236 -16.92 10.93 23.00
CA TYR A 236 -17.30 11.61 21.76
C TYR A 236 -17.19 10.70 20.53
N ILE A 237 -16.04 10.03 20.34
CA ILE A 237 -15.86 9.20 19.15
C ILE A 237 -16.72 7.92 19.19
N GLN A 238 -16.97 7.36 20.38
CA GLN A 238 -17.89 6.25 20.56
C GLN A 238 -19.33 6.66 20.19
N ASP A 239 -19.79 7.81 20.69
CA ASP A 239 -21.12 8.36 20.39
C ASP A 239 -21.27 8.67 18.89
N TYR A 240 -20.21 9.18 18.26
CA TYR A 240 -20.21 9.47 16.83
C TYR A 240 -20.37 8.19 15.99
N VAL A 241 -19.59 7.15 16.30
CA VAL A 241 -19.69 5.85 15.62
C VAL A 241 -21.05 5.21 15.89
N THR A 242 -21.56 5.27 17.11
CA THR A 242 -22.89 4.77 17.46
C THR A 242 -23.98 5.48 16.69
N ALA A 243 -23.92 6.81 16.58
CA ALA A 243 -24.90 7.60 15.81
C ALA A 243 -24.84 7.27 14.29
N PHE A 244 -23.66 6.95 13.78
CA PHE A 244 -23.53 6.40 12.43
C PHE A 244 -24.24 5.05 12.31
N GLU A 245 -23.97 4.12 13.24
CA GLU A 245 -24.60 2.79 13.25
C GLU A 245 -26.12 2.88 13.42
N ASP A 246 -26.63 3.71 14.35
CA ASP A 246 -28.05 3.99 14.54
C ASP A 246 -28.72 4.45 13.23
N THR A 247 -28.03 5.31 12.49
CA THR A 247 -28.52 5.79 11.20
C THR A 247 -28.52 4.71 10.14
N VAL A 248 -27.43 3.97 10.00
CA VAL A 248 -27.30 2.90 8.99
C VAL A 248 -28.34 1.79 9.21
N TYR A 249 -28.55 1.38 10.45
CA TYR A 249 -29.53 0.33 10.78
C TYR A 249 -30.96 0.86 10.91
N GLY A 250 -31.14 2.18 10.92
CA GLY A 250 -32.45 2.82 10.96
C GLY A 250 -33.23 2.75 9.63
N PRO A 251 -34.52 3.10 9.66
CA PRO A 251 -35.39 3.04 8.49
C PRO A 251 -35.03 4.05 7.39
N ASN A 252 -34.46 5.19 7.77
CA ASN A 252 -34.14 6.30 6.87
C ASN A 252 -32.62 6.37 6.54
N PHE A 253 -31.94 5.22 6.52
CA PHE A 253 -30.48 5.18 6.37
C PHE A 253 -29.98 5.87 5.09
N SER A 254 -30.73 5.79 4.00
CA SER A 254 -30.38 6.31 2.67
C SER A 254 -30.97 7.69 2.37
N ASP A 255 -31.59 8.34 3.36
CA ASP A 255 -32.22 9.64 3.15
C ASP A 255 -31.20 10.67 2.66
N THR A 256 -31.54 11.39 1.58
CA THR A 256 -30.75 12.48 1.01
C THR A 256 -31.32 13.85 1.36
N ALA A 257 -32.54 13.91 1.89
CA ALA A 257 -33.21 15.14 2.33
C ALA A 257 -32.86 15.46 3.80
N GLY A 258 -32.91 16.73 4.17
CA GLY A 258 -32.92 17.19 5.56
C GLY A 258 -31.73 16.85 6.47
N GLY A 259 -30.68 16.21 5.93
CA GLY A 259 -29.51 15.86 6.72
C GLY A 259 -28.76 14.60 6.28
N GLY A 260 -29.27 13.91 5.25
CA GLY A 260 -28.44 13.03 4.45
C GLY A 260 -28.21 11.61 4.95
N GLY A 261 -29.04 11.05 5.80
CA GLY A 261 -28.88 9.66 6.24
C GLY A 261 -27.45 9.35 6.72
N PHE A 262 -26.91 8.18 6.35
CA PHE A 262 -25.52 7.81 6.71
C PHE A 262 -24.45 8.74 6.12
N ARG A 263 -24.74 9.44 5.01
CA ARG A 263 -23.80 10.34 4.33
C ARG A 263 -23.39 11.55 5.15
N ARG A 264 -24.14 11.87 6.21
CA ARG A 264 -23.75 12.93 7.15
C ARG A 264 -22.59 12.53 8.05
N TYR A 265 -22.42 11.21 8.27
CA TYR A 265 -21.41 10.68 9.20
C TYR A 265 -20.15 10.19 8.50
N ILE A 266 -20.23 9.71 7.26
CA ILE A 266 -19.09 9.09 6.57
C ILE A 266 -18.70 9.85 5.31
N ASN A 267 -17.41 9.77 4.98
CA ASN A 267 -16.89 10.10 3.67
C ASN A 267 -17.11 8.90 2.74
N THR A 268 -18.18 8.97 1.94
CA THR A 268 -18.58 7.85 1.07
C THR A 268 -17.51 7.44 0.07
N GLY A 269 -16.69 8.39 -0.42
CA GLY A 269 -15.60 8.08 -1.35
C GLY A 269 -14.55 7.17 -0.72
N THR A 270 -14.10 7.48 0.52
CA THR A 270 -13.12 6.63 1.22
C THR A 270 -13.69 5.26 1.60
N PHE A 271 -14.99 5.19 1.91
CA PHE A 271 -15.67 3.91 2.16
C PHE A 271 -15.75 3.06 0.90
N ILE A 272 -16.00 3.68 -0.26
CA ILE A 272 -16.01 3.00 -1.57
C ILE A 272 -14.61 2.47 -1.91
N ASP A 273 -13.58 3.30 -1.84
CA ASP A 273 -12.21 2.90 -2.15
C ASP A 273 -11.71 1.79 -1.21
N PHE A 274 -12.02 1.90 0.09
CA PHE A 274 -11.71 0.87 1.07
C PHE A 274 -12.44 -0.44 0.75
N PHE A 275 -13.75 -0.39 0.49
CA PHE A 275 -14.54 -1.57 0.09
C PHE A 275 -13.95 -2.24 -1.15
N LEU A 276 -13.63 -1.48 -2.18
CA LEU A 276 -13.07 -2.02 -3.42
C LEU A 276 -11.75 -2.74 -3.19
N MET A 277 -10.87 -2.21 -2.34
CA MET A 277 -9.58 -2.83 -2.04
C MET A 277 -9.72 -4.06 -1.15
N GLU A 278 -10.58 -4.03 -0.13
CA GLU A 278 -10.86 -5.19 0.73
C GLU A 278 -11.45 -6.35 -0.07
N GLU A 279 -12.39 -6.03 -0.96
CA GLU A 279 -13.00 -7.05 -1.82
C GLU A 279 -12.02 -7.54 -2.90
N LEU A 280 -11.19 -6.66 -3.48
CA LEU A 280 -10.18 -7.03 -4.45
C LEU A 280 -9.13 -7.96 -3.82
N GLY A 281 -8.65 -7.63 -2.63
CA GLY A 281 -7.71 -8.46 -1.87
C GLY A 281 -8.34 -9.73 -1.33
N ARG A 282 -9.64 -9.72 -1.08
CA ARG A 282 -10.39 -10.78 -0.38
C ARG A 282 -9.64 -11.28 0.86
N THR A 283 -9.10 -10.33 1.63
CA THR A 283 -8.32 -10.67 2.81
C THR A 283 -9.19 -11.26 3.90
N VAL A 284 -8.76 -12.36 4.50
CA VAL A 284 -9.52 -13.02 5.60
C VAL A 284 -9.72 -12.13 6.81
N ASP A 285 -8.87 -11.15 7.00
CA ASP A 285 -8.94 -10.17 8.08
C ASP A 285 -9.74 -8.92 7.69
N GLY A 286 -10.10 -8.77 6.44
CA GLY A 286 -10.79 -7.61 5.89
C GLY A 286 -12.04 -7.23 6.69
N TYR A 287 -12.21 -5.94 6.92
CA TYR A 287 -13.29 -5.31 7.69
C TYR A 287 -13.35 -5.65 9.19
N ARG A 288 -12.80 -6.79 9.64
CA ARG A 288 -12.95 -7.33 10.99
C ARG A 288 -11.69 -7.30 11.86
N SER A 289 -10.56 -7.05 11.25
CA SER A 289 -9.26 -6.87 11.89
C SER A 289 -8.42 -5.90 11.07
N SER A 290 -7.48 -5.21 11.70
CA SER A 290 -6.55 -4.27 11.04
C SER A 290 -7.24 -3.21 10.15
N SER A 291 -8.53 -2.95 10.39
CA SER A 291 -9.36 -2.05 9.58
C SER A 291 -9.41 -0.68 10.22
N PHE A 292 -8.64 0.25 9.66
CA PHE A 292 -8.48 1.60 10.21
C PHE A 292 -9.57 2.55 9.70
N MET A 293 -9.96 3.48 10.57
CA MET A 293 -10.83 4.61 10.27
C MET A 293 -10.31 5.84 11.00
N TYR A 294 -10.53 7.01 10.42
CA TYR A 294 -10.11 8.28 11.03
C TYR A 294 -11.17 9.37 10.87
N LYS A 295 -11.14 10.34 11.79
CA LYS A 295 -12.04 11.48 11.77
C LYS A 295 -11.28 12.77 12.10
N ASP A 296 -11.34 13.75 11.19
CA ASP A 296 -10.87 15.12 11.44
C ASP A 296 -11.96 15.98 12.09
N LYS A 297 -11.63 17.22 12.45
CA LYS A 297 -12.54 18.21 13.03
C LYS A 297 -13.71 18.54 12.11
N ASP A 298 -14.86 18.84 12.68
CA ASP A 298 -16.08 19.16 11.92
C ASP A 298 -15.86 20.39 11.03
N SER A 299 -15.09 21.39 11.50
CA SER A 299 -14.68 22.56 10.72
C SER A 299 -13.82 22.23 9.48
N LYS A 300 -13.25 21.02 9.44
CA LYS A 300 -12.48 20.50 8.31
C LYS A 300 -13.23 19.45 7.48
N GLY A 301 -14.55 19.43 7.59
CA GLY A 301 -15.40 18.45 6.92
C GLY A 301 -15.40 17.07 7.57
N GLY A 302 -15.14 17.00 8.87
CA GLY A 302 -14.83 15.87 9.72
C GLY A 302 -15.82 14.73 9.77
N LYS A 303 -15.96 14.02 8.65
CA LYS A 303 -16.69 12.75 8.58
C LYS A 303 -15.73 11.59 8.83
N LEU A 304 -16.27 10.47 9.32
CA LEU A 304 -15.51 9.22 9.44
C LEU A 304 -15.06 8.77 8.06
N SER A 305 -13.78 8.51 7.90
CA SER A 305 -13.13 8.03 6.67
C SER A 305 -12.50 6.67 6.92
N CYS A 306 -12.56 5.75 5.95
CA CYS A 306 -11.88 4.47 5.98
C CYS A 306 -10.45 4.57 5.43
N GLY A 307 -9.55 3.79 6.00
CA GLY A 307 -8.12 3.73 5.67
C GLY A 307 -7.24 4.22 6.83
N PRO A 308 -5.91 4.15 6.62
CA PRO A 308 -5.21 3.53 5.49
C PRO A 308 -5.33 2.01 5.48
N MET A 309 -5.01 1.38 4.34
CA MET A 309 -4.92 -0.07 4.21
C MET A 309 -3.81 -0.63 5.08
N TRP A 310 -4.03 -1.83 5.64
CA TRP A 310 -3.07 -2.48 6.52
C TRP A 310 -3.22 -3.99 6.55
N ASP A 311 -2.09 -4.73 6.57
CA ASP A 311 -2.02 -6.17 6.87
C ASP A 311 -2.64 -7.09 5.81
N PHE A 312 -2.20 -6.93 4.56
CA PHE A 312 -2.67 -7.69 3.39
C PHE A 312 -1.84 -8.93 3.05
N ASN A 313 -0.96 -9.39 3.93
CA ASN A 313 -0.11 -10.55 3.69
C ASN A 313 -0.87 -11.86 3.46
N LEU A 314 -2.09 -11.99 3.97
CA LEU A 314 -2.99 -13.13 3.77
C LEU A 314 -4.05 -12.91 2.68
N SER A 315 -3.93 -11.85 1.89
CA SER A 315 -4.82 -11.51 0.78
C SER A 315 -4.40 -12.13 -0.55
N TYR A 316 -5.12 -11.81 -1.60
CA TYR A 316 -4.85 -12.23 -2.98
C TYR A 316 -4.63 -13.73 -3.08
N GLY A 317 -5.52 -14.51 -2.45
CA GLY A 317 -5.50 -15.97 -2.49
C GLY A 317 -4.41 -16.65 -1.67
N ASN A 318 -3.73 -15.93 -0.77
CA ASN A 318 -2.67 -16.54 0.04
C ASN A 318 -3.20 -17.42 1.18
N ALA A 319 -4.38 -17.07 1.77
CA ALA A 319 -4.91 -17.82 2.90
C ALA A 319 -5.71 -19.07 2.47
N ASP A 320 -5.51 -20.20 3.17
CA ASP A 320 -6.11 -21.50 2.91
C ASP A 320 -7.43 -21.75 3.65
N TYR A 321 -7.93 -20.77 4.38
CA TYR A 321 -9.15 -20.88 5.19
C TYR A 321 -10.21 -19.84 4.80
N CYS A 322 -11.45 -20.10 5.20
CA CYS A 322 -12.59 -19.21 4.96
C CYS A 322 -12.77 -18.81 3.49
N LEU A 323 -12.45 -19.71 2.57
CA LEU A 323 -12.53 -19.51 1.12
C LEU A 323 -11.76 -18.28 0.61
N ALA A 324 -10.74 -17.80 1.33
CA ALA A 324 -9.95 -16.64 0.90
C ALA A 324 -9.13 -16.91 -0.38
N TYR A 325 -8.91 -18.18 -0.68
CA TYR A 325 -8.26 -18.63 -1.92
C TYR A 325 -9.18 -18.63 -3.15
N ASP A 326 -10.50 -18.53 -2.94
CA ASP A 326 -11.48 -18.51 -4.04
C ASP A 326 -11.59 -17.08 -4.60
N THR A 327 -11.47 -16.93 -5.90
CA THR A 327 -11.59 -15.63 -6.58
C THR A 327 -13.02 -15.12 -6.68
N THR A 328 -14.01 -15.91 -6.25
CA THR A 328 -15.45 -15.59 -6.28
C THR A 328 -16.00 -15.28 -4.88
N GLY A 329 -17.20 -14.69 -4.79
CA GLY A 329 -17.85 -14.34 -3.51
C GLY A 329 -17.34 -13.03 -2.90
N TRP A 330 -17.99 -12.56 -1.85
CA TRP A 330 -17.75 -11.28 -1.20
C TRP A 330 -17.18 -11.44 0.20
N GLN A 331 -16.13 -10.68 0.51
CA GLN A 331 -15.49 -10.70 1.83
C GLN A 331 -16.38 -10.10 2.92
N TYR A 332 -17.19 -9.10 2.61
CA TYR A 332 -18.15 -8.55 3.59
C TYR A 332 -19.16 -9.58 4.09
N ASN A 333 -19.37 -10.69 3.37
CA ASN A 333 -20.19 -11.84 3.78
C ASN A 333 -19.42 -12.88 4.60
N PHE A 334 -18.26 -12.55 5.14
CA PHE A 334 -17.37 -13.46 5.88
C PHE A 334 -18.11 -14.27 6.96
N ALA A 335 -19.03 -13.68 7.70
CA ALA A 335 -19.77 -14.36 8.75
C ALA A 335 -20.61 -15.54 8.21
N THR A 336 -21.05 -15.50 6.95
CA THR A 336 -21.77 -16.62 6.29
C THR A 336 -20.81 -17.75 5.92
N VAL A 337 -19.58 -17.40 5.51
CA VAL A 337 -18.56 -18.38 5.09
C VAL A 337 -17.86 -19.01 6.30
N CYS A 338 -17.60 -18.20 7.34
CA CYS A 338 -16.88 -18.58 8.54
C CYS A 338 -17.61 -18.18 9.84
N PRO A 339 -18.78 -18.77 10.14
CA PRO A 339 -19.63 -18.34 11.26
C PRO A 339 -19.01 -18.60 12.64
N SER A 340 -18.03 -19.49 12.74
CA SER A 340 -17.36 -19.85 14.00
C SER A 340 -16.30 -18.83 14.47
N PHE A 341 -15.93 -17.85 13.64
CA PHE A 341 -14.97 -16.85 14.05
C PHE A 341 -15.52 -15.92 15.12
N THR A 342 -14.62 -15.46 15.98
CA THR A 342 -14.93 -14.57 17.13
C THR A 342 -15.08 -13.11 16.73
N SER A 343 -14.67 -12.73 15.52
CA SER A 343 -14.87 -11.41 14.92
C SER A 343 -15.50 -11.54 13.55
N GLU A 344 -16.26 -10.55 13.14
CA GLU A 344 -16.95 -10.51 11.85
C GLU A 344 -16.92 -9.10 11.27
N PRO A 345 -17.09 -8.95 9.94
CA PRO A 345 -17.27 -7.64 9.32
C PRO A 345 -18.52 -6.93 9.86
N PRO A 346 -18.49 -5.61 10.03
CA PRO A 346 -19.70 -4.86 10.31
C PRO A 346 -20.77 -5.06 9.23
N HIS A 347 -22.01 -5.33 9.64
CA HIS A 347 -23.12 -5.54 8.71
C HIS A 347 -23.53 -4.26 7.96
N TRP A 348 -23.03 -3.10 8.36
CA TRP A 348 -23.23 -1.86 7.61
C TRP A 348 -22.72 -1.94 6.18
N TRP A 349 -21.68 -2.75 5.87
CA TRP A 349 -21.22 -2.95 4.50
C TRP A 349 -22.33 -3.50 3.60
N ALA A 350 -23.00 -4.56 4.06
CA ALA A 350 -24.15 -5.10 3.35
C ALA A 350 -25.32 -4.11 3.28
N ARG A 351 -25.49 -3.28 4.30
CA ARG A 351 -26.55 -2.26 4.36
C ARG A 351 -26.29 -1.10 3.39
N LEU A 352 -25.05 -0.62 3.29
CA LEU A 352 -24.67 0.43 2.34
C LEU A 352 -24.93 -0.01 0.89
N LEU A 353 -24.72 -1.28 0.57
CA LEU A 353 -25.01 -1.83 -0.77
C LEU A 353 -26.51 -1.88 -1.12
N GLN A 354 -27.42 -1.60 -0.19
CA GLN A 354 -28.86 -1.46 -0.47
C GLN A 354 -29.23 -0.05 -0.93
N ASP A 355 -28.30 0.92 -0.81
CA ASP A 355 -28.49 2.28 -1.29
C ASP A 355 -28.10 2.40 -2.76
N THR A 356 -29.04 2.83 -3.60
CA THR A 356 -28.85 2.88 -5.05
C THR A 356 -27.84 3.94 -5.51
N ILE A 357 -27.71 5.04 -4.75
CA ILE A 357 -26.70 6.07 -5.05
C ILE A 357 -25.32 5.54 -4.68
N TYR A 358 -25.18 4.90 -3.51
CA TYR A 358 -23.92 4.30 -3.10
C TYR A 358 -23.43 3.24 -4.08
N THR A 359 -24.32 2.34 -4.53
CA THR A 359 -23.94 1.31 -5.51
C THR A 359 -23.68 1.87 -6.90
N HIS A 360 -24.35 2.96 -7.29
CA HIS A 360 -24.01 3.69 -8.51
C HIS A 360 -22.58 4.24 -8.43
N ASP A 361 -22.26 4.99 -7.37
CA ASP A 361 -20.95 5.59 -7.18
C ASP A 361 -19.85 4.53 -7.07
N LEU A 362 -20.12 3.43 -6.36
CA LEU A 362 -19.24 2.26 -6.25
C LEU A 362 -18.94 1.66 -7.63
N LYS A 363 -19.96 1.44 -8.47
CA LYS A 363 -19.77 0.85 -9.81
C LYS A 363 -19.02 1.80 -10.74
N CYS A 364 -19.33 3.10 -10.68
CA CYS A 364 -18.62 4.10 -11.47
C CYS A 364 -17.15 4.21 -11.04
N ARG A 365 -16.87 4.25 -9.76
CA ARG A 365 -15.51 4.27 -9.24
C ARG A 365 -14.73 3.02 -9.65
N TRP A 366 -15.33 1.84 -9.56
CA TRP A 366 -14.73 0.60 -10.03
C TRP A 366 -14.39 0.64 -11.52
N ASN A 367 -15.34 1.06 -12.35
CA ASN A 367 -15.12 1.13 -13.79
C ASN A 367 -13.98 2.10 -14.16
N ASP A 368 -13.89 3.25 -13.50
CA ASP A 368 -12.78 4.19 -13.66
C ASP A 368 -11.43 3.56 -13.26
N LEU A 369 -11.36 2.97 -12.08
CA LEU A 369 -10.15 2.30 -11.59
C LEU A 369 -9.71 1.15 -12.51
N ARG A 370 -10.65 0.35 -13.04
CA ARG A 370 -10.36 -0.76 -13.96
C ARG A 370 -9.81 -0.30 -15.32
N GLN A 371 -10.12 0.91 -15.73
CA GLN A 371 -9.54 1.49 -16.94
C GLN A 371 -8.14 2.08 -16.72
N ASN A 372 -7.77 2.36 -15.47
CA ASN A 372 -6.56 3.07 -15.10
C ASN A 372 -5.71 2.24 -14.09
N ILE A 373 -5.79 2.58 -12.82
CA ILE A 373 -4.92 2.07 -11.74
C ILE A 373 -5.03 0.55 -11.60
N LEU A 374 -6.26 0.02 -11.61
CA LEU A 374 -6.55 -1.41 -11.44
C LEU A 374 -6.66 -2.16 -12.77
N SER A 375 -6.22 -1.59 -13.89
CA SER A 375 -6.14 -2.36 -15.13
C SER A 375 -5.16 -3.52 -14.96
N THR A 376 -5.50 -4.69 -15.50
CA THR A 376 -4.65 -5.89 -15.40
C THR A 376 -3.24 -5.62 -15.93
N ASN A 377 -3.10 -4.81 -16.98
CA ASN A 377 -1.80 -4.46 -17.56
C ASN A 377 -0.96 -3.61 -16.60
N ASN A 378 -1.54 -2.59 -15.96
CA ASN A 378 -0.83 -1.72 -15.04
C ASN A 378 -0.40 -2.48 -13.78
N VAL A 379 -1.29 -3.30 -13.23
CA VAL A 379 -0.98 -4.12 -12.06
C VAL A 379 0.10 -5.14 -12.37
N ASN A 380 0.01 -5.85 -13.50
CA ASN A 380 1.05 -6.79 -13.91
C ASN A 380 2.39 -6.10 -14.15
N ALA A 381 2.39 -4.93 -14.79
CA ALA A 381 3.61 -4.15 -15.01
C ALA A 381 4.28 -3.74 -13.68
N TRP A 382 3.48 -3.36 -12.67
CA TRP A 382 4.00 -3.08 -11.34
C TRP A 382 4.58 -4.34 -10.68
N ILE A 383 3.84 -5.46 -10.69
CA ILE A 383 4.30 -6.75 -10.14
C ILE A 383 5.63 -7.17 -10.80
N ASP A 384 5.72 -7.08 -12.14
CA ASP A 384 6.93 -7.42 -12.88
C ASP A 384 8.11 -6.51 -12.51
N SER A 385 7.87 -5.21 -12.33
CA SER A 385 8.91 -4.26 -11.93
C SER A 385 9.46 -4.57 -10.54
N VAL A 386 8.58 -4.95 -9.59
CA VAL A 386 8.99 -5.35 -8.24
C VAL A 386 9.71 -6.70 -8.27
N ALA A 387 9.19 -7.69 -9.00
CA ALA A 387 9.83 -9.00 -9.14
C ALA A 387 11.24 -8.87 -9.74
N LEU A 388 11.41 -8.01 -10.75
CA LEU A 388 12.73 -7.70 -11.32
C LEU A 388 13.66 -7.05 -10.29
N ARG A 389 13.16 -6.09 -9.53
CA ARG A 389 13.93 -5.41 -8.46
C ARG A 389 14.37 -6.39 -7.37
N LEU A 390 13.54 -7.37 -7.02
CA LEU A 390 13.81 -8.38 -6.01
C LEU A 390 14.56 -9.59 -6.55
N ASN A 391 14.90 -9.66 -7.85
CA ASN A 391 15.38 -10.87 -8.50
C ASN A 391 16.62 -11.49 -7.83
N GLU A 392 17.60 -10.71 -7.41
CA GLU A 392 18.76 -11.23 -6.69
C GLU A 392 18.52 -11.39 -5.18
N SER A 393 17.79 -10.45 -4.58
CA SER A 393 17.55 -10.44 -3.14
C SER A 393 16.59 -11.54 -2.69
N GLN A 394 15.60 -11.91 -3.52
CA GLN A 394 14.73 -13.04 -3.20
C GLN A 394 15.50 -14.37 -3.16
N GLN A 395 16.53 -14.54 -4.00
CA GLN A 395 17.37 -15.76 -3.96
C GLN A 395 18.10 -15.89 -2.62
N ARG A 396 18.69 -14.80 -2.13
CA ARG A 396 19.31 -14.75 -0.80
C ARG A 396 18.28 -14.96 0.31
N ASN A 397 17.12 -14.30 0.20
CA ASN A 397 16.03 -14.44 1.16
C ASN A 397 15.57 -15.89 1.31
N PHE A 398 15.37 -16.59 0.20
CA PHE A 398 14.92 -17.99 0.23
C PHE A 398 16.04 -19.00 0.44
N THR A 399 17.31 -18.58 0.37
CA THR A 399 18.45 -19.36 0.91
C THR A 399 18.48 -19.29 2.43
N GLU A 400 18.28 -18.10 3.00
CA GLU A 400 18.21 -17.91 4.47
C GLU A 400 16.94 -18.53 5.05
N TRP A 401 15.81 -18.35 4.37
CA TRP A 401 14.50 -18.88 4.76
C TRP A 401 14.00 -19.85 3.68
N PRO A 402 14.35 -21.14 3.72
CA PRO A 402 14.06 -22.10 2.65
C PRO A 402 12.59 -22.58 2.70
N ILE A 403 11.66 -21.70 2.34
CA ILE A 403 10.21 -21.93 2.41
C ILE A 403 9.53 -22.05 1.04
N LEU A 404 10.24 -21.91 -0.06
CA LEU A 404 9.70 -22.25 -1.38
C LEU A 404 9.45 -23.76 -1.46
N GLY A 405 8.30 -24.16 -1.98
CA GLY A 405 7.84 -25.55 -1.98
C GLY A 405 7.40 -26.08 -0.61
N VAL A 406 7.44 -25.25 0.45
CA VAL A 406 7.08 -25.65 1.81
C VAL A 406 5.79 -24.94 2.24
N TYR A 407 4.83 -25.69 2.79
CA TYR A 407 3.66 -25.10 3.40
C TYR A 407 4.06 -24.29 4.65
N VAL A 408 3.69 -23.01 4.65
CA VAL A 408 3.77 -22.14 5.82
C VAL A 408 2.33 -21.84 6.23
N ASN A 409 2.01 -21.92 7.53
CA ASN A 409 0.66 -21.62 8.04
C ASN A 409 0.21 -20.27 7.48
N TRP A 410 -0.72 -20.36 6.83
CA TRP A 410 -1.97 -20.56 6.20
C TRP A 410 -1.87 -20.38 4.66
N ASN A 411 -0.81 -20.84 4.03
CA ASN A 411 -0.66 -20.72 2.59
C ASN A 411 -1.61 -21.68 1.85
N TRP A 412 -2.45 -21.16 0.99
CA TRP A 412 -3.20 -21.96 0.02
C TRP A 412 -2.31 -22.41 -1.13
N PHE A 413 -1.68 -21.46 -1.80
CA PHE A 413 -0.74 -21.75 -2.86
C PHE A 413 0.66 -21.92 -2.30
N VAL A 414 1.39 -22.93 -2.79
CA VAL A 414 2.75 -23.24 -2.39
C VAL A 414 3.60 -23.43 -3.65
N GLY A 415 4.15 -22.34 -4.15
CA GLY A 415 5.04 -22.33 -5.30
C GLY A 415 6.41 -22.93 -4.96
N ASN A 416 6.96 -23.74 -5.86
CA ASN A 416 8.31 -24.28 -5.72
C ASN A 416 9.39 -23.26 -6.06
N THR A 417 9.01 -22.21 -6.78
CA THR A 417 9.90 -21.11 -7.17
C THR A 417 9.25 -19.77 -6.85
N TYR A 418 10.07 -18.73 -6.71
CA TYR A 418 9.58 -17.36 -6.54
C TYR A 418 8.72 -16.91 -7.73
N GLN A 419 9.09 -17.32 -8.95
CA GLN A 419 8.31 -16.97 -10.15
C GLN A 419 6.90 -17.57 -10.12
N GLU A 420 6.74 -18.81 -9.63
CA GLU A 420 5.40 -19.40 -9.46
C GLU A 420 4.52 -18.61 -8.47
N GLU A 421 5.09 -18.09 -7.38
CA GLU A 421 4.38 -17.24 -6.42
C GLU A 421 3.96 -15.90 -7.05
N VAL A 422 4.82 -15.32 -7.89
CA VAL A 422 4.54 -14.09 -8.66
C VAL A 422 3.44 -14.34 -9.70
N ASP A 423 3.53 -15.44 -10.45
CA ASP A 423 2.56 -15.78 -11.49
C ASP A 423 1.19 -16.10 -10.89
N TYR A 424 1.16 -16.77 -9.72
CA TYR A 424 -0.08 -17.00 -8.97
C TYR A 424 -0.73 -15.68 -8.52
N LEU A 425 0.05 -14.72 -8.02
CA LEU A 425 -0.47 -13.41 -7.63
C LEU A 425 -1.11 -12.68 -8.82
N LYS A 426 -0.46 -12.70 -10.01
CA LYS A 426 -1.00 -12.10 -11.24
C LYS A 426 -2.29 -12.80 -11.70
N TRP A 427 -2.28 -14.13 -11.69
CA TRP A 427 -3.44 -14.93 -12.05
C TRP A 427 -4.62 -14.63 -11.12
N TRP A 428 -4.35 -14.59 -9.81
CA TRP A 428 -5.39 -14.34 -8.81
C TRP A 428 -6.00 -12.94 -8.98
N PHE A 429 -5.16 -11.93 -9.13
CA PHE A 429 -5.59 -10.56 -9.35
C PHE A 429 -6.49 -10.43 -10.59
N LYS A 430 -6.06 -11.02 -11.71
CA LYS A 430 -6.84 -11.03 -12.97
C LYS A 430 -8.20 -11.69 -12.76
N SER A 431 -8.22 -12.91 -12.24
CA SER A 431 -9.44 -13.71 -12.05
C SER A 431 -10.41 -13.03 -11.08
N ARG A 432 -9.90 -12.47 -9.99
CA ARG A 432 -10.70 -11.71 -9.01
C ARG A 432 -11.30 -10.46 -9.61
N SER A 433 -10.50 -9.69 -10.34
CA SER A 433 -10.98 -8.47 -11.00
C SER A 433 -12.08 -8.76 -12.03
N GLU A 434 -11.91 -9.80 -12.86
CA GLU A 434 -12.90 -10.22 -13.83
C GLU A 434 -14.22 -10.67 -13.16
N TRP A 435 -14.12 -11.37 -12.03
CA TRP A 435 -15.29 -11.72 -11.26
C TRP A 435 -16.00 -10.48 -10.67
N MET A 436 -15.24 -9.53 -10.13
CA MET A 436 -15.80 -8.25 -9.63
C MET A 436 -16.40 -7.40 -10.75
N ASP A 437 -15.81 -7.38 -11.93
CA ASP A 437 -16.37 -6.69 -13.12
C ASP A 437 -17.82 -7.14 -13.39
N ALA A 438 -18.07 -8.46 -13.28
CA ALA A 438 -19.37 -9.06 -13.55
C ALA A 438 -20.36 -8.99 -12.38
N ASN A 439 -19.89 -8.92 -11.13
CA ASN A 439 -20.73 -9.14 -9.95
C ASN A 439 -20.89 -7.90 -9.06
N LEU A 440 -20.09 -6.84 -9.25
CA LEU A 440 -20.19 -5.63 -8.43
C LEU A 440 -21.57 -4.98 -8.62
N PRO A 441 -22.34 -4.74 -7.53
CA PRO A 441 -23.68 -4.17 -7.62
C PRO A 441 -23.67 -2.73 -8.15
N GLY A 442 -24.82 -2.29 -8.65
CA GLY A 442 -25.01 -0.96 -9.20
C GLY A 442 -24.86 -0.91 -10.71
N THR A 443 -25.23 0.24 -11.26
CA THR A 443 -25.10 0.55 -12.69
C THR A 443 -24.35 1.87 -12.79
N CYS A 444 -23.35 1.91 -13.65
CA CYS A 444 -22.72 3.14 -14.08
C CYS A 444 -22.99 3.25 -15.59
N PRO A 445 -24.04 3.97 -16.00
CA PRO A 445 -24.23 4.20 -17.41
C PRO A 445 -22.94 4.86 -17.91
N MET A 446 -22.31 4.26 -18.93
CA MET A 446 -21.36 5.00 -19.70
C MET A 446 -22.15 6.22 -20.19
N VAL A 447 -21.85 7.38 -19.62
CA VAL A 447 -22.14 8.60 -20.33
C VAL A 447 -21.22 8.52 -21.53
N THR A 448 -21.69 7.89 -22.58
CA THR A 448 -21.25 8.27 -23.91
C THR A 448 -21.66 9.74 -23.97
N VAL A 449 -20.82 10.62 -23.48
CA VAL A 449 -20.73 11.92 -24.07
C VAL A 449 -20.31 11.54 -25.49
N ALA A 450 -21.29 11.35 -26.36
CA ALA A 450 -21.10 11.58 -27.73
C ALA A 450 -20.75 13.09 -27.80
N VAL A 451 -19.51 13.42 -27.49
CA VAL A 451 -18.85 14.47 -28.21
C VAL A 451 -19.05 13.94 -29.64
N PRO A 452 -19.85 14.62 -30.52
CA PRO A 452 -19.79 14.25 -31.90
C PRO A 452 -18.29 14.25 -32.18
N GLU A 453 -17.70 13.08 -32.39
CA GLU A 453 -16.48 12.98 -33.13
C GLU A 453 -16.88 13.58 -34.49
N ASN A 454 -16.78 14.90 -34.55
CA ASN A 454 -16.32 15.47 -35.81
C ASN A 454 -15.06 14.64 -36.04
N GLU A 455 -15.06 13.83 -37.08
CA GLU A 455 -13.88 13.14 -37.58
C GLU A 455 -12.80 14.21 -37.77
N THR A 456 -12.20 14.62 -36.63
CA THR A 456 -10.96 15.37 -36.63
C THR A 456 -9.96 14.32 -37.01
N GLU A 457 -9.64 14.29 -38.32
CA GLU A 457 -8.57 13.46 -38.86
C GLU A 457 -7.43 13.43 -37.84
N LYS A 458 -7.13 12.21 -37.35
CA LYS A 458 -6.16 11.99 -36.28
C LYS A 458 -4.83 12.56 -36.75
N THR A 459 -4.38 13.66 -36.16
CA THR A 459 -3.10 14.28 -36.52
C THR A 459 -1.98 13.33 -36.13
N THR A 460 -1.33 12.73 -37.12
CA THR A 460 -0.15 11.90 -36.90
C THR A 460 1.09 12.77 -36.97
N VAL A 461 1.98 12.66 -36.02
CA VAL A 461 3.26 13.36 -35.99
C VAL A 461 4.37 12.35 -36.17
N LEU A 462 5.19 12.56 -37.19
CA LEU A 462 6.43 11.83 -37.41
C LEU A 462 7.60 12.70 -36.98
N VAL A 463 8.48 12.16 -36.18
CA VAL A 463 9.67 12.82 -35.65
C VAL A 463 10.92 12.09 -36.15
N TYR A 464 11.76 12.81 -36.92
CA TYR A 464 12.97 12.22 -37.47
C TYR A 464 14.12 13.24 -37.59
N PRO A 465 15.38 12.82 -37.32
CA PRO A 465 15.72 11.58 -36.60
C PRO A 465 15.19 11.59 -35.18
N ASN A 466 14.94 10.42 -34.61
CA ASN A 466 14.66 10.22 -33.20
C ASN A 466 15.23 8.86 -32.78
N PRO A 467 16.32 8.79 -32.03
CA PRO A 467 17.05 9.90 -31.36
C PRO A 467 17.72 10.91 -32.28
N PHE A 468 18.00 12.14 -31.75
CA PHE A 468 18.76 13.16 -32.46
C PHE A 468 19.79 13.85 -31.56
N SER A 469 20.91 14.29 -32.19
CA SER A 469 22.02 14.96 -31.49
C SER A 469 22.10 16.46 -31.77
N THR A 470 21.53 16.93 -32.89
CA THR A 470 21.57 18.35 -33.28
C THR A 470 20.18 18.93 -33.50
N ALA A 471 19.36 18.31 -34.33
CA ALA A 471 18.00 18.74 -34.61
C ALA A 471 17.11 17.58 -35.07
N ALA A 472 15.79 17.69 -34.82
CA ALA A 472 14.77 16.79 -35.32
C ALA A 472 13.67 17.54 -36.04
N THR A 473 13.17 16.94 -37.11
CA THR A 473 12.01 17.45 -37.87
C THR A 473 10.75 16.76 -37.34
N PHE A 474 9.77 17.58 -37.00
CA PHE A 474 8.40 17.16 -36.71
C PHE A 474 7.55 17.38 -37.95
N SER A 475 7.03 16.32 -38.54
CA SER A 475 6.17 16.36 -39.74
C SER A 475 4.75 15.94 -39.37
N PHE A 476 3.75 16.68 -39.86
CA PHE A 476 2.32 16.47 -39.54
C PHE A 476 1.58 16.03 -40.79
N ASN A 477 0.70 15.05 -40.67
CA ASN A 477 -0.11 14.53 -41.78
C ASN A 477 -1.23 15.48 -42.21
N HIS A 478 -1.47 16.55 -41.45
CA HIS A 478 -2.54 17.51 -41.76
C HIS A 478 -2.07 18.95 -41.65
N ALA A 479 -2.06 19.66 -42.79
CA ALA A 479 -1.82 21.09 -42.85
C ALA A 479 -3.17 21.81 -42.94
N ASP A 480 -3.65 22.31 -41.80
CA ASP A 480 -4.77 23.23 -41.78
C ASP A 480 -4.29 24.68 -41.54
N ASN A 481 -5.11 25.65 -41.81
CA ASN A 481 -4.76 27.08 -41.66
C ASN A 481 -4.75 27.55 -40.20
N SER A 482 -4.82 26.65 -39.23
CA SER A 482 -4.80 26.99 -37.81
C SER A 482 -3.38 26.99 -37.26
N GLU A 483 -3.07 27.98 -36.44
CA GLU A 483 -1.82 27.99 -35.64
C GLU A 483 -1.78 26.81 -34.67
N LYS A 484 -0.60 26.21 -34.52
CA LYS A 484 -0.33 25.11 -33.61
C LYS A 484 0.84 25.47 -32.71
N THR A 485 0.94 24.83 -31.55
CA THR A 485 2.06 24.98 -30.64
C THR A 485 2.63 23.61 -30.32
N LEU A 486 3.90 23.39 -30.57
CA LEU A 486 4.65 22.21 -30.14
C LEU A 486 5.34 22.53 -28.81
N VAL A 487 5.04 21.74 -27.80
CA VAL A 487 5.65 21.87 -26.46
C VAL A 487 6.38 20.59 -26.13
N ILE A 488 7.63 20.70 -25.65
CA ILE A 488 8.43 19.56 -25.22
C ILE A 488 8.60 19.67 -23.71
N TYR A 489 8.38 18.55 -23.01
CA TYR A 489 8.46 18.42 -21.57
C TYR A 489 9.57 17.43 -21.18
N ASP A 490 10.25 17.69 -20.09
CA ASP A 490 11.12 16.71 -19.44
C ASP A 490 10.31 15.64 -18.69
N LEU A 491 10.99 14.68 -18.08
CA LEU A 491 10.35 13.57 -17.34
C LEU A 491 9.59 14.02 -16.08
N LEU A 492 9.84 15.26 -15.61
CA LEU A 492 9.16 15.86 -14.46
C LEU A 492 7.97 16.73 -14.88
N GLY A 493 7.67 16.79 -16.21
CA GLY A 493 6.58 17.61 -16.75
C GLY A 493 6.93 19.09 -16.90
N LYS A 494 8.21 19.48 -16.71
CA LYS A 494 8.66 20.86 -16.93
C LYS A 494 8.79 21.12 -18.42
N GLU A 495 8.23 22.24 -18.89
CA GLU A 495 8.39 22.70 -20.25
C GLU A 495 9.85 23.10 -20.52
N VAL A 496 10.47 22.50 -21.54
CA VAL A 496 11.86 22.78 -21.95
C VAL A 496 11.97 23.45 -23.32
N VAL A 497 10.99 23.23 -24.19
CA VAL A 497 10.89 23.88 -25.50
C VAL A 497 9.44 24.22 -25.81
N LEU A 498 9.19 25.43 -26.30
CA LEU A 498 7.93 25.87 -26.86
C LEU A 498 8.17 26.44 -28.26
N LYS A 499 7.48 25.89 -29.26
CA LYS A 499 7.59 26.33 -30.66
C LYS A 499 6.21 26.58 -31.23
N ASN A 500 5.97 27.81 -31.67
CA ASN A 500 4.75 28.15 -32.44
C ASN A 500 4.95 27.78 -33.90
N ILE A 501 3.90 27.23 -34.51
CA ILE A 501 3.85 26.74 -35.89
C ILE A 501 2.72 27.49 -36.57
N ALA A 502 3.06 28.20 -37.67
CA ALA A 502 2.10 28.99 -38.42
C ALA A 502 1.03 28.11 -39.11
N GLY A 503 -0.13 28.68 -39.32
CA GLY A 503 -1.19 28.01 -40.10
C GLY A 503 -0.71 27.65 -41.51
N GLY A 504 -1.07 26.45 -41.98
CA GLY A 504 -0.62 25.93 -43.26
C GLY A 504 0.74 25.21 -43.27
N GLU A 505 1.54 25.32 -42.20
CA GLU A 505 2.78 24.55 -42.08
C GLU A 505 2.49 23.10 -41.66
N ASN A 506 3.14 22.17 -42.37
CA ASN A 506 3.02 20.73 -42.10
C ASN A 506 4.30 20.12 -41.49
N LYS A 507 5.30 20.95 -41.20
CA LYS A 507 6.56 20.53 -40.53
C LYS A 507 7.17 21.67 -39.74
N THR A 508 7.93 21.31 -38.69
CA THR A 508 8.78 22.25 -37.96
C THR A 508 10.06 21.55 -37.52
N VAL A 509 11.12 22.31 -37.29
CA VAL A 509 12.41 21.78 -36.83
C VAL A 509 12.65 22.25 -35.40
N ILE A 510 13.06 21.32 -34.52
CA ILE A 510 13.53 21.59 -33.18
C ILE A 510 15.02 21.29 -33.11
N GLU A 511 15.79 22.27 -32.71
CA GLU A 511 17.23 22.17 -32.47
C GLU A 511 17.47 21.84 -31.00
N LYS A 512 18.56 21.14 -30.70
CA LYS A 512 18.94 20.75 -29.33
C LYS A 512 19.18 21.94 -28.39
N ASN A 513 19.78 23.04 -28.90
CA ASN A 513 19.95 24.36 -28.26
C ASN A 513 19.98 24.38 -26.71
N GLY A 514 20.96 23.67 -26.11
CA GLY A 514 21.17 23.68 -24.66
C GLY A 514 20.24 22.72 -23.86
N VAL A 515 19.40 21.95 -24.54
CA VAL A 515 18.63 20.88 -23.90
C VAL A 515 19.55 19.69 -23.65
N ASN A 516 19.55 19.16 -22.43
CA ASN A 516 20.38 18.03 -22.05
C ASN A 516 20.01 16.76 -22.82
N ALA A 517 20.98 15.82 -22.96
CA ALA A 517 20.67 14.50 -23.47
C ALA A 517 19.69 13.77 -22.54
N GLY A 518 18.71 13.07 -23.09
CA GLY A 518 17.70 12.39 -22.29
C GLY A 518 16.40 12.09 -23.05
N MET A 519 15.43 11.58 -22.32
CA MET A 519 14.09 11.27 -22.82
C MET A 519 13.16 12.44 -22.51
N TYR A 520 12.31 12.78 -23.47
CA TYR A 520 11.37 13.89 -23.40
C TYR A 520 10.02 13.44 -23.98
N PHE A 521 8.95 14.17 -23.64
CA PHE A 521 7.64 14.02 -24.25
C PHE A 521 7.27 15.30 -24.99
N TYR A 522 6.60 15.16 -26.13
CA TYR A 522 6.07 16.32 -26.83
C TYR A 522 4.54 16.28 -26.90
N HIS A 523 3.94 17.48 -26.85
CA HIS A 523 2.53 17.71 -27.14
C HIS A 523 2.41 18.71 -28.30
N LEU A 524 1.70 18.32 -29.34
CA LEU A 524 1.24 19.25 -30.37
C LEU A 524 -0.15 19.77 -29.97
N LYS A 525 -0.27 21.07 -29.78
CA LYS A 525 -1.51 21.72 -29.32
C LYS A 525 -2.10 22.60 -30.43
N LYS A 526 -3.43 22.62 -30.52
CA LYS A 526 -4.21 23.52 -31.36
C LYS A 526 -5.25 24.20 -30.49
N LYS A 527 -5.28 25.55 -30.47
CA LYS A 527 -6.17 26.34 -29.59
C LYS A 527 -6.15 25.86 -28.15
N GLY A 528 -4.96 25.54 -27.60
CA GLY A 528 -4.75 25.07 -26.24
C GLY A 528 -5.07 23.58 -26.01
N ARG A 529 -5.70 22.86 -26.94
CA ARG A 529 -5.99 21.42 -26.83
C ARG A 529 -4.89 20.59 -27.46
N THR A 530 -4.46 19.51 -26.80
CA THR A 530 -3.50 18.55 -27.36
C THR A 530 -4.17 17.73 -28.45
N ILE A 531 -3.59 17.76 -29.67
CA ILE A 531 -4.08 17.04 -30.87
C ILE A 531 -3.17 15.85 -31.23
N ALA A 532 -1.94 15.85 -30.76
CA ALA A 532 -1.04 14.71 -30.85
C ALA A 532 0.01 14.78 -29.73
N SER A 533 0.56 13.63 -29.33
CA SER A 533 1.64 13.52 -28.36
C SER A 533 2.55 12.34 -28.68
N GLY A 534 3.78 12.37 -28.18
CA GLY A 534 4.72 11.27 -28.38
C GLY A 534 6.00 11.46 -27.58
N LYS A 535 6.92 10.53 -27.81
CA LYS A 535 8.21 10.42 -27.13
C LYS A 535 9.33 10.95 -28.04
N LEU A 536 10.29 11.63 -27.44
CA LEU A 536 11.47 12.19 -28.08
C LEU A 536 12.73 11.80 -27.29
N VAL A 537 13.79 11.44 -27.99
CA VAL A 537 15.09 11.14 -27.38
C VAL A 537 16.13 12.09 -27.97
N ILE A 538 16.84 12.80 -27.10
CA ILE A 538 17.94 13.73 -27.42
C ILE A 538 19.23 13.09 -26.96
N GLU A 539 20.24 13.00 -27.85
CA GLU A 539 21.59 12.48 -27.58
C GLU A 539 22.60 13.57 -27.28
#